data_00c9e3dd57f3b2bff716480c0244fc9a
#
_entry.id   00c9e3dd57f3b2bff716480c0244fc9a
#
_cell.length_a   1.000
_cell.length_b   1.000
_cell.length_c   1.000
_cell.angle_alpha   90.00
_cell.angle_beta   90.00
_cell.angle_gamma   90.00
#
_symmetry.space_group_name_H-M   'P 1'
#
loop_
_entity.id
_entity.type
_entity.pdbx_description
1 polymer ?
#
loop_
_entity_poly.entity_id
_entity_poly.type
_entity_poly.pdbx_seq_one_letter_code
_entity_poly.pdbx_strand_id
1 'polypeptide(L)'
;MTESADVTLDDLNEEQLQVVEVIGLEAYKRLIHYYAGTSIYIPKFSEIERRKRNEKIRIEYDKNGDIKALALKYGLSEIQIRTIIGDLFKNKKIDPYEGQVTLFDL
;
A
#
# COMPACT_ATOMS: atom_id res chain seq x y z
N MET A 1 24.13 15.79 -13.61
CA MET A 1 24.18 15.76 -13.21
C MET A 1 24.33 15.81 -12.52
N THR A 2 24.42 15.93 -12.37
CA THR A 2 24.68 16.06 -11.67
C THR A 2 24.76 15.81 -10.74
N GLU A 3 25.05 15.61 -10.49
CA GLU A 3 25.20 15.39 -9.72
C GLU A 3 25.32 15.74 -8.81
N SER A 4 25.28 15.61 -9.20
CA SER A 4 24.92 15.85 -8.23
C SER A 4 25.36 16.40 -7.06
N ALA A 5 24.87 17.33 -6.50
CA ALA A 5 25.31 17.77 -5.23
C ALA A 5 25.08 16.72 -4.18
N ASP A 6 26.04 16.58 -3.29
CA ASP A 6 25.83 15.65 -2.21
C ASP A 6 24.94 16.28 -1.15
N VAL A 7 24.08 15.49 -0.55
CA VAL A 7 23.15 15.94 0.48
C VAL A 7 23.76 15.72 1.86
N THR A 8 23.73 16.75 2.68
CA THR A 8 24.20 16.64 4.06
C THR A 8 23.05 16.92 5.02
N LEU A 9 23.25 16.61 6.27
CA LEU A 9 22.21 16.84 7.28
C LEU A 9 21.79 18.30 7.36
N ASP A 10 22.72 19.23 7.10
CA ASP A 10 22.42 20.64 7.13
C ASP A 10 21.43 21.08 6.06
N ASP A 11 21.31 20.28 5.01
CA ASP A 11 20.40 20.60 3.91
C ASP A 11 18.95 20.26 4.22
N LEU A 12 18.68 19.57 5.33
CA LEU A 12 17.38 18.98 5.60
C LEU A 12 16.65 19.73 6.70
N ASN A 13 15.33 19.79 6.57
CA ASN A 13 14.51 20.38 7.62
C ASN A 13 14.27 19.36 8.73
N GLU A 14 13.55 19.81 9.77
CA GLU A 14 13.35 18.98 10.95
C GLU A 14 12.60 17.68 10.64
N GLU A 15 11.56 17.78 9.82
CA GLU A 15 10.78 16.61 9.47
C GLU A 15 11.61 15.60 8.69
N GLN A 16 12.42 16.11 7.77
CA GLN A 16 13.28 15.24 6.97
C GLN A 16 14.37 14.60 7.82
N LEU A 17 14.89 15.35 8.80
CA LEU A 17 15.89 14.78 9.71
C LEU A 17 15.31 13.64 10.54
N GLN A 18 14.04 13.73 10.91
CA GLN A 18 13.39 12.63 11.63
C GLN A 18 13.35 11.37 10.80
N VAL A 19 13.10 11.50 9.51
CA VAL A 19 13.11 10.34 8.62
C VAL A 19 14.51 9.76 8.52
N VAL A 20 15.50 10.62 8.39
CA VAL A 20 16.91 10.18 8.34
C VAL A 20 17.28 9.42 9.59
N GLU A 21 16.75 9.85 10.73
CA GLU A 21 17.03 9.17 11.99
C GLU A 21 16.55 7.72 11.96
N VAL A 22 15.47 7.47 11.24
CA VAL A 22 14.90 6.12 11.14
C VAL A 22 15.61 5.25 10.12
N ILE A 23 15.91 5.81 8.94
CA ILE A 23 16.42 5.00 7.83
C ILE A 23 17.87 5.28 7.48
N GLY A 24 18.45 6.35 8.00
CA GLY A 24 19.84 6.69 7.69
C GLY A 24 19.94 7.63 6.51
N LEU A 25 21.05 8.36 6.44
CA LEU A 25 21.23 9.38 5.41
C LEU A 25 21.39 8.76 4.02
N GLU A 26 22.06 7.64 3.91
CA GLU A 26 22.26 7.02 2.60
C GLU A 26 20.94 6.56 1.98
N ALA A 27 20.07 5.96 2.79
CA ALA A 27 18.76 5.57 2.29
C ALA A 27 17.92 6.79 1.94
N TYR A 28 18.06 7.86 2.71
CA TYR A 28 17.32 9.08 2.42
C TYR A 28 17.76 9.69 1.08
N LYS A 29 19.05 9.63 0.79
CA LYS A 29 19.55 10.10 -0.50
C LYS A 29 18.91 9.30 -1.65
N ARG A 30 18.73 8.00 -1.44
CA ARG A 30 18.07 7.17 -2.44
C ARG A 30 16.61 7.58 -2.62
N LEU A 31 15.94 7.93 -1.53
CA LEU A 31 14.58 8.44 -1.64
C LEU A 31 14.54 9.70 -2.49
N ILE A 32 15.50 10.61 -2.28
CA ILE A 32 15.57 11.82 -3.09
C ILE A 32 15.75 11.46 -4.54
N HIS A 33 16.62 10.51 -4.81
CA HIS A 33 16.91 10.12 -6.19
C HIS A 33 15.66 9.62 -6.91
N TYR A 34 14.86 8.79 -6.24
CA TYR A 34 13.72 8.13 -6.89
C TYR A 34 12.40 8.87 -6.71
N TYR A 35 12.26 9.68 -5.68
CA TYR A 35 10.97 10.25 -5.32
C TYR A 35 10.99 11.76 -5.14
N ALA A 36 12.06 12.43 -5.62
CA ALA A 36 12.17 13.86 -5.44
C ALA A 36 10.94 14.58 -5.97
N GLY A 37 10.45 15.52 -5.17
CA GLY A 37 9.31 16.33 -5.58
C GLY A 37 7.97 15.65 -5.50
N THR A 38 7.92 14.44 -4.94
CA THR A 38 6.66 13.69 -4.83
C THR A 38 6.30 13.46 -3.38
N SER A 39 5.08 13.00 -3.16
CA SER A 39 4.63 12.58 -1.84
C SER A 39 4.27 11.11 -1.89
N ILE A 40 4.63 10.39 -0.86
CA ILE A 40 4.21 9.00 -0.75
C ILE A 40 3.52 8.81 0.59
N TYR A 41 2.56 7.92 0.59
CA TYR A 41 1.81 7.61 1.79
C TYR A 41 2.45 6.42 2.49
N ILE A 42 2.70 6.59 3.78
CA ILE A 42 3.25 5.50 4.59
C ILE A 42 2.10 4.90 5.38
N PRO A 43 1.68 3.68 5.07
CA PRO A 43 0.49 3.12 5.73
C PRO A 43 0.78 2.66 7.15
N LYS A 44 -0.28 2.61 7.95
CA LYS A 44 -0.20 2.01 9.28
C LYS A 44 -0.14 0.50 9.15
N PHE A 45 0.48 -0.15 10.13
CA PHE A 45 0.49 -1.61 10.15
C PHE A 45 -0.92 -2.18 10.10
N SER A 46 -1.86 -1.54 10.79
CA SER A 46 -3.24 -2.04 10.80
C SER A 46 -3.87 -2.03 9.41
N GLU A 47 -3.51 -1.06 8.59
CA GLU A 47 -4.00 -1.03 7.21
C GLU A 47 -3.45 -2.19 6.39
N ILE A 48 -2.16 -2.47 6.59
CA ILE A 48 -1.53 -3.58 5.88
C ILE A 48 -2.15 -4.90 6.32
N GLU A 49 -2.35 -5.07 7.62
CA GLU A 49 -2.96 -6.28 8.16
C GLU A 49 -4.37 -6.48 7.63
N ARG A 50 -5.13 -5.38 7.54
CA ARG A 50 -6.49 -5.45 7.01
C ARG A 50 -6.49 -5.89 5.56
N ARG A 51 -5.59 -5.34 4.76
CA ARG A 51 -5.50 -5.74 3.36
C ARG A 51 -5.13 -7.20 3.20
N LYS A 52 -4.19 -7.68 4.03
CA LYS A 52 -3.82 -9.09 3.99
C LYS A 52 -4.96 -9.99 4.40
N ARG A 53 -5.69 -9.61 5.45
CA ARG A 53 -6.88 -10.35 5.86
C ARG A 53 -7.92 -10.38 4.74
N ASN A 54 -8.16 -9.23 4.12
CA ASN A 54 -9.15 -9.16 3.07
C ASN A 54 -8.76 -10.01 1.87
N GLU A 55 -7.47 -10.07 1.57
CA GLU A 55 -7.01 -10.91 0.48
C GLU A 55 -7.26 -12.39 0.78
N LYS A 56 -7.02 -12.80 2.02
CA LYS A 56 -7.30 -14.18 2.42
C LYS A 56 -8.80 -14.49 2.30
N ILE A 57 -9.63 -13.55 2.69
CA ILE A 57 -11.08 -13.72 2.58
C ILE A 57 -11.49 -13.93 1.13
N ARG A 58 -10.93 -13.14 0.22
CA ARG A 58 -11.22 -13.25 -1.20
C ARG A 58 -10.81 -14.60 -1.77
N ILE A 59 -9.61 -15.05 -1.36
CA ILE A 59 -9.11 -16.34 -1.81
C ILE A 59 -10.01 -17.47 -1.33
N GLU A 60 -10.43 -17.43 -0.07
CA GLU A 60 -11.29 -18.46 0.49
C GLU A 60 -12.67 -18.42 -0.14
N TYR A 61 -13.18 -17.24 -0.43
CA TYR A 61 -14.47 -17.12 -1.08
C TYR A 61 -14.43 -17.75 -2.48
N ASP A 62 -13.34 -17.53 -3.20
CA ASP A 62 -13.20 -18.14 -4.53
C ASP A 62 -13.25 -19.65 -4.47
N LYS A 63 -12.84 -20.21 -3.35
CA LYS A 63 -12.80 -21.67 -3.24
C LYS A 63 -14.15 -22.27 -2.90
N ASN A 64 -14.92 -21.67 -1.99
CA ASN A 64 -16.19 -22.28 -1.63
C ASN A 64 -17.34 -21.31 -1.38
N GLY A 65 -17.10 -20.02 -1.45
CA GLY A 65 -18.19 -19.05 -1.50
C GLY A 65 -19.14 -18.96 -0.32
N ASP A 66 -18.73 -19.38 0.86
CA ASP A 66 -19.61 -19.41 2.01
C ASP A 66 -19.43 -18.16 2.87
N ILE A 67 -20.25 -17.16 2.60
CA ILE A 67 -20.16 -15.87 3.29
C ILE A 67 -20.34 -15.99 4.79
N LYS A 68 -21.29 -16.82 5.20
CA LYS A 68 -21.57 -16.99 6.62
C LYS A 68 -20.39 -17.61 7.35
N ALA A 69 -19.79 -18.63 6.76
CA ALA A 69 -18.63 -19.27 7.35
C ALA A 69 -17.46 -18.31 7.45
N LEU A 70 -17.25 -17.48 6.43
CA LEU A 70 -16.19 -16.50 6.45
C LEU A 70 -16.41 -15.46 7.52
N ALA A 71 -17.67 -15.01 7.68
CA ALA A 71 -17.99 -14.03 8.71
C ALA A 71 -17.64 -14.59 10.09
N LEU A 72 -17.99 -15.82 10.34
CA LEU A 72 -17.68 -16.46 11.62
C LEU A 72 -16.18 -16.64 11.82
N LYS A 73 -15.50 -17.08 10.78
CA LYS A 73 -14.07 -17.35 10.87
C LYS A 73 -13.26 -16.10 11.18
N TYR A 74 -13.62 -14.98 10.54
CA TYR A 74 -12.85 -13.76 10.67
C TYR A 74 -13.44 -12.77 11.67
N GLY A 75 -14.55 -13.12 12.31
CA GLY A 75 -15.15 -12.22 13.30
C GLY A 75 -15.72 -10.96 12.67
N LEU A 76 -16.26 -11.06 11.47
CA LEU A 76 -16.83 -9.94 10.76
C LEU A 76 -18.30 -10.20 10.49
N SER A 77 -19.04 -9.15 10.15
CA SER A 77 -20.43 -9.30 9.74
C SER A 77 -20.48 -9.79 8.29
N GLU A 78 -21.63 -10.37 7.91
CA GLU A 78 -21.81 -10.80 6.53
C GLU A 78 -21.76 -9.62 5.58
N ILE A 79 -22.25 -8.45 6.03
CA ILE A 79 -22.19 -7.26 5.21
C ILE A 79 -20.74 -6.86 4.93
N GLN A 80 -19.91 -6.93 5.96
CA GLN A 80 -18.48 -6.63 5.77
C GLN A 80 -17.83 -7.60 4.79
N ILE A 81 -18.16 -8.89 4.89
CA ILE A 81 -17.63 -9.87 3.97
C ILE A 81 -18.06 -9.56 2.54
N ARG A 82 -19.33 -9.23 2.35
CA ARG A 82 -19.84 -8.89 1.02
C ARG A 82 -19.13 -7.68 0.45
N THR A 83 -18.87 -6.68 1.29
CA THR A 83 -18.16 -5.49 0.86
C THR A 83 -16.75 -5.83 0.39
N ILE A 84 -16.06 -6.66 1.15
CA ILE A 84 -14.69 -7.07 0.80
C ILE A 84 -14.67 -7.80 -0.53
N ILE A 85 -15.60 -8.72 -0.72
CA ILE A 85 -15.70 -9.48 -1.96
C ILE A 85 -16.08 -8.57 -3.12
N GLY A 86 -16.99 -7.64 -2.87
CA GLY A 86 -17.40 -6.70 -3.90
C GLY A 86 -16.28 -5.82 -4.39
N ASP A 87 -15.42 -5.40 -3.47
CA ASP A 87 -14.25 -4.60 -3.85
C ASP A 87 -13.32 -5.38 -4.75
N LEU A 88 -13.19 -6.68 -4.50
CA LEU A 88 -12.37 -7.51 -5.37
C LEU A 88 -12.90 -7.51 -6.80
N PHE A 89 -14.20 -7.72 -6.95
CA PHE A 89 -14.81 -7.74 -8.28
C PHE A 89 -14.70 -6.39 -8.97
N LYS A 90 -14.86 -5.33 -8.21
CA LYS A 90 -14.68 -3.99 -8.74
C LYS A 90 -13.28 -3.79 -9.28
N ASN A 91 -12.30 -4.18 -8.51
CA ASN A 91 -10.92 -4.03 -8.91
C ASN A 91 -10.60 -4.84 -10.15
N LYS A 92 -11.16 -6.03 -10.26
CA LYS A 92 -10.98 -6.87 -11.44
C LYS A 92 -11.53 -6.22 -12.69
N LYS A 93 -12.67 -5.55 -12.56
CA LYS A 93 -13.27 -4.89 -13.69
C LYS A 93 -12.48 -3.68 -14.14
N ILE A 94 -11.94 -2.95 -13.17
CA ILE A 94 -11.20 -1.73 -13.47
C ILE A 94 -9.81 -2.04 -14.01
N ASP A 95 -9.27 -3.16 -13.59
CA ASP A 95 -7.90 -3.52 -13.90
C ASP A 95 -7.83 -4.36 -15.15
N PRO A 96 -7.95 -3.81 -16.26
CA PRO A 96 -7.97 -4.54 -17.50
C PRO A 96 -6.67 -4.57 -18.07
N TYR A 97 -5.90 -4.06 -17.74
CA TYR A 97 -4.79 -4.04 -18.43
C TYR A 97 -3.70 -3.69 -17.71
N GLU A 98 -3.90 -4.36 -17.77
CA GLU A 98 -3.48 -4.27 -17.46
C GLU A 98 -2.67 -3.75 -17.55
N GLY A 99 -2.41 -3.56 -17.47
CA GLY A 99 -1.92 -3.00 -17.39
C GLY A 99 -1.74 -1.95 -17.46
N GLN A 100 -2.05 -1.56 -17.63
CA GLN A 100 -2.00 -0.52 -17.60
C GLN A 100 -1.89 0.27 -16.74
N VAL A 101 -1.58 0.29 -16.48
CA VAL A 101 -1.55 0.96 -15.79
C VAL A 101 -1.29 1.35 -14.94
N THR A 102 -1.10 1.39 -14.76
CA THR A 102 -1.13 1.78 -13.95
C THR A 102 -0.94 2.23 -13.05
N LEU A 103 -0.66 2.15 -12.66
CA LEU A 103 -0.81 2.66 -11.86
C LEU A 103 -0.61 3.46 -11.62
N PHE A 104 -0.52 3.74 -11.96
CA PHE A 104 -0.64 4.57 -11.84
C PHE A 104 -0.88 5.08 -12.50
N ASP A 105 -1.02 4.79 -13.16
CA ASP A 105 -1.48 5.22 -13.56
C ASP A 105 -1.85 5.61 -13.41
N LEU A 106 -1.90 5.48 -13.31
CA LEU A 106 -2.40 5.75 -12.88
C LEU A 106 -2.60 6.07 -12.52
#